data_4b42f479c26a5a89c3ac7ef35d314002
#
_entry.id   4b42f479c26a5a89c3ac7ef35d314002
#
_cell.length_a   1.000
_cell.length_b   1.000
_cell.length_c   1.000
_cell.angle_alpha   90.00
_cell.angle_beta   90.00
_cell.angle_gamma   90.00
#
_symmetry.space_group_name_H-M   'P 1'
#
loop_
_entity.id
_entity.type
_entity.pdbx_description
1 polymer ?
#
loop_
_entity_poly.entity_id
_entity_poly.type
_entity_poly.pdbx_seq_one_letter_code
_entity_poly.pdbx_strand_id
1 'polypeptide(L)'
;PMTPDTMFRIYSMTKPVTGVALMILYEEGKFKLSEPVEKYLPEMKDLQVYAGTDDDGNMITEPADHPMTIRELMNHTGGLSYGIFAQSAVDTAYVEAGLLNANMTNAEFVAALGQIPLKHQPGSRWEYSVSVDVQGYLVEVLSGMSFGDFLDERIFQPLEMTDTDFHVPEEKINRFAQMYVYGSE
;
A
#
# COMPACT_ATOMS: atom_id res chain seq x y z
N PRO A 1 30.44 10.13 -8.49
CA PRO A 1 30.82 8.89 -7.82
C PRO A 1 29.95 8.69 -6.59
N MET A 2 29.60 7.43 -6.30
CA MET A 2 28.91 7.12 -5.04
C MET A 2 29.85 7.30 -3.85
N THR A 3 29.30 7.81 -2.76
CA THR A 3 29.98 8.05 -1.49
C THR A 3 29.17 7.37 -0.37
N PRO A 4 29.73 7.16 0.84
CA PRO A 4 28.99 6.54 1.94
C PRO A 4 27.71 7.28 2.37
N ASP A 5 27.62 8.56 2.05
CA ASP A 5 26.47 9.44 2.34
C ASP A 5 25.51 9.64 1.15
N THR A 6 25.66 8.84 0.07
CA THR A 6 24.75 8.88 -1.07
C THR A 6 23.35 8.40 -0.69
N MET A 7 22.34 9.21 -1.04
CA MET A 7 20.92 8.89 -0.80
C MET A 7 20.32 8.17 -2.01
N PHE A 8 19.44 7.20 -1.77
CA PHE A 8 18.84 6.38 -2.81
C PHE A 8 17.32 6.35 -2.73
N ARG A 9 16.65 6.16 -3.87
CA ARG A 9 15.26 5.72 -3.90
C ARG A 9 15.20 4.24 -3.55
N ILE A 10 14.56 3.91 -2.44
CA ILE A 10 14.51 2.52 -1.95
C ILE A 10 13.29 1.75 -2.44
N TYR A 11 12.30 2.41 -3.06
CA TYR A 11 11.11 1.80 -3.64
C TYR A 11 10.48 0.75 -2.70
N SER A 12 10.34 -0.49 -3.15
CA SER A 12 9.70 -1.56 -2.38
C SER A 12 10.43 -1.98 -1.10
N MET A 13 11.64 -1.50 -0.86
CA MET A 13 12.30 -1.63 0.44
C MET A 13 11.63 -0.76 1.53
N THR A 14 10.71 0.14 1.15
CA THR A 14 9.80 0.84 2.07
C THR A 14 8.83 -0.12 2.77
N LYS A 15 8.46 -1.23 2.14
CA LYS A 15 7.45 -2.17 2.66
C LYS A 15 7.81 -2.78 4.03
N PRO A 16 9.04 -3.27 4.27
CA PRO A 16 9.45 -3.70 5.61
C PRO A 16 9.32 -2.60 6.67
N VAL A 17 9.62 -1.36 6.33
CA VAL A 17 9.49 -0.21 7.25
C VAL A 17 8.02 0.02 7.62
N THR A 18 7.12 -0.01 6.65
CA THR A 18 5.67 0.07 6.88
C THR A 18 5.18 -1.08 7.76
N GLY A 19 5.68 -2.30 7.51
CA GLY A 19 5.36 -3.46 8.34
C GLY A 19 5.81 -3.28 9.79
N VAL A 20 7.00 -2.71 10.02
CA VAL A 20 7.49 -2.38 11.37
C VAL A 20 6.58 -1.34 12.03
N ALA A 21 6.14 -0.30 11.32
CA ALA A 21 5.21 0.69 11.85
C ALA A 21 3.91 0.05 12.35
N LEU A 22 3.31 -0.85 11.55
CA LEU A 22 2.13 -1.60 12.01
C LEU A 22 2.44 -2.51 13.19
N MET A 23 3.59 -3.16 13.23
CA MET A 23 3.94 -4.05 14.36
C MET A 23 4.19 -3.27 15.66
N ILE A 24 4.67 -2.03 15.61
CA ILE A 24 4.70 -1.13 16.78
C ILE A 24 3.27 -0.93 17.33
N LEU A 25 2.31 -0.59 16.47
CA LEU A 25 0.91 -0.40 16.86
C LEU A 25 0.25 -1.71 17.33
N TYR A 26 0.65 -2.85 16.75
CA TYR A 26 0.22 -4.17 17.22
C TYR A 26 0.71 -4.46 18.64
N GLU A 27 1.98 -4.21 18.95
CA GLU A 27 2.55 -4.36 20.29
C GLU A 27 1.89 -3.43 21.32
N GLU A 28 1.43 -2.26 20.88
CA GLU A 28 0.63 -1.32 21.68
C GLU A 28 -0.83 -1.78 21.86
N GLY A 29 -1.25 -2.90 21.26
CA GLY A 29 -2.59 -3.44 21.38
C GLY A 29 -3.65 -2.67 20.60
N LYS A 30 -3.27 -1.86 19.59
CA LYS A 30 -4.19 -1.05 18.80
C LYS A 30 -5.10 -1.87 17.89
N PHE A 31 -4.64 -3.07 17.48
CA PHE A 31 -5.42 -3.99 16.65
C PHE A 31 -4.98 -5.45 16.87
N LYS A 32 -5.75 -6.39 16.32
CA LYS A 32 -5.38 -7.81 16.22
C LYS A 32 -5.26 -8.22 14.76
N LEU A 33 -4.30 -9.08 14.44
CA LEU A 33 -4.08 -9.57 13.07
C LEU A 33 -5.31 -10.28 12.45
N SER A 34 -6.17 -10.88 13.29
CA SER A 34 -7.40 -11.56 12.86
C SER A 34 -8.60 -10.63 12.70
N GLU A 35 -8.48 -9.36 13.03
CA GLU A 35 -9.58 -8.42 12.87
C GLU A 35 -9.73 -8.00 11.40
N PRO A 36 -10.98 -7.74 10.94
CA PRO A 36 -11.22 -7.27 9.59
C PRO A 36 -10.70 -5.84 9.41
N VAL A 37 -10.14 -5.58 8.22
CA VAL A 37 -9.64 -4.25 7.83
C VAL A 37 -10.75 -3.19 7.89
N GLU A 38 -11.97 -3.55 7.46
CA GLU A 38 -13.15 -2.66 7.46
C GLU A 38 -13.54 -2.13 8.85
N LYS A 39 -13.09 -2.77 9.92
CA LYS A 39 -13.28 -2.28 11.29
C LYS A 39 -12.62 -0.92 11.50
N TYR A 40 -11.52 -0.68 10.83
CA TYR A 40 -10.69 0.51 10.94
C TYR A 40 -10.79 1.41 9.71
N LEU A 41 -10.97 0.81 8.54
CA LEU A 41 -11.09 1.47 7.24
C LEU A 41 -12.47 1.15 6.65
N PRO A 42 -13.52 1.91 7.02
CA PRO A 42 -14.89 1.65 6.56
C PRO A 42 -15.06 1.73 5.04
N GLU A 43 -14.13 2.38 4.33
CA GLU A 43 -14.07 2.43 2.87
C GLU A 43 -13.84 1.04 2.26
N MET A 44 -13.26 0.11 3.04
CA MET A 44 -12.99 -1.28 2.63
C MET A 44 -14.12 -2.25 3.04
N LYS A 45 -15.28 -1.70 3.38
CA LYS A 45 -16.43 -2.51 3.81
C LYS A 45 -17.16 -3.12 2.62
N ASP A 46 -17.71 -4.33 2.82
CA ASP A 46 -18.56 -5.05 1.86
C ASP A 46 -17.92 -5.21 0.46
N LEU A 47 -16.58 -5.33 0.40
CA LEU A 47 -15.85 -5.51 -0.85
C LEU A 47 -16.36 -6.74 -1.59
N GLN A 48 -16.61 -6.56 -2.89
CA GLN A 48 -16.94 -7.65 -3.80
C GLN A 48 -15.67 -8.27 -4.37
N VAL A 49 -15.78 -9.48 -4.88
CA VAL A 49 -14.68 -10.20 -5.55
C VAL A 49 -15.03 -10.37 -7.01
N TYR A 50 -14.06 -10.16 -7.88
CA TYR A 50 -14.20 -10.38 -9.32
C TYR A 50 -14.43 -11.87 -9.62
N ALA A 51 -15.55 -12.16 -10.29
CA ALA A 51 -15.98 -13.51 -10.66
C ALA A 51 -15.92 -13.78 -12.17
N GLY A 52 -15.61 -12.76 -12.97
CA GLY A 52 -15.55 -12.87 -14.43
C GLY A 52 -15.98 -11.59 -15.13
N THR A 53 -16.11 -11.71 -16.45
CA THR A 53 -16.57 -10.60 -17.31
C THR A 53 -17.72 -11.12 -18.18
N ASP A 54 -18.78 -10.34 -18.32
CA ASP A 54 -19.91 -10.68 -19.18
C ASP A 54 -19.60 -10.44 -20.68
N ASP A 55 -20.55 -10.77 -21.56
CA ASP A 55 -20.41 -10.62 -23.01
C ASP A 55 -20.27 -9.14 -23.45
N ASP A 56 -20.72 -8.21 -22.62
CA ASP A 56 -20.63 -6.76 -22.86
C ASP A 56 -19.33 -6.15 -22.29
N GLY A 57 -18.50 -6.95 -21.63
CA GLY A 57 -17.22 -6.52 -21.04
C GLY A 57 -17.32 -5.98 -19.60
N ASN A 58 -18.49 -6.05 -18.95
CA ASN A 58 -18.62 -5.59 -17.56
C ASN A 58 -18.11 -6.65 -16.58
N MET A 59 -17.54 -6.19 -15.48
CA MET A 59 -17.11 -7.09 -14.41
C MET A 59 -18.31 -7.72 -13.69
N ILE A 60 -18.33 -9.04 -13.63
CA ILE A 60 -19.23 -9.82 -12.77
C ILE A 60 -18.54 -9.94 -11.42
N THR A 61 -19.27 -9.71 -10.33
CA THR A 61 -18.75 -9.80 -8.97
C THR A 61 -19.58 -10.75 -8.12
N GLU A 62 -18.96 -11.27 -7.09
CA GLU A 62 -19.58 -12.06 -6.04
C GLU A 62 -19.17 -11.56 -4.66
N PRO A 63 -19.90 -11.87 -3.59
CA PRO A 63 -19.48 -11.52 -2.24
C PRO A 63 -18.14 -12.16 -1.87
N ALA A 64 -17.36 -11.47 -1.03
CA ALA A 64 -16.21 -12.09 -0.40
C ALA A 64 -16.65 -13.19 0.59
N ASP A 65 -15.93 -14.30 0.65
CA ASP A 65 -16.19 -15.41 1.59
C ASP A 65 -16.11 -14.95 3.05
N HIS A 66 -15.26 -13.96 3.31
CA HIS A 66 -15.13 -13.26 4.58
C HIS A 66 -14.49 -11.88 4.36
N PRO A 67 -14.67 -10.93 5.27
CA PRO A 67 -13.98 -9.64 5.20
C PRO A 67 -12.46 -9.83 5.28
N MET A 68 -11.70 -9.09 4.46
CA MET A 68 -10.23 -9.09 4.48
C MET A 68 -9.72 -8.79 5.89
N THR A 69 -8.89 -9.66 6.44
CA THR A 69 -8.22 -9.45 7.74
C THR A 69 -6.95 -8.62 7.60
N ILE A 70 -6.50 -7.99 8.71
CA ILE A 70 -5.24 -7.26 8.74
C ILE A 70 -4.06 -8.19 8.41
N ARG A 71 -4.10 -9.46 8.82
CA ARG A 71 -3.08 -10.47 8.45
C ARG A 71 -2.99 -10.66 6.94
N GLU A 72 -4.13 -10.77 6.26
CA GLU A 72 -4.20 -10.96 4.81
C GLU A 72 -3.75 -9.70 4.05
N LEU A 73 -4.07 -8.53 4.58
CA LEU A 73 -3.53 -7.27 4.08
C LEU A 73 -2.00 -7.22 4.20
N MET A 74 -1.43 -7.61 5.34
CA MET A 74 0.01 -7.53 5.59
C MET A 74 0.83 -8.53 4.77
N ASN A 75 0.27 -9.69 4.43
CA ASN A 75 0.99 -10.76 3.72
C ASN A 75 0.65 -10.87 2.23
N HIS A 76 -0.07 -9.88 1.66
CA HIS A 76 -0.49 -9.88 0.26
C HIS A 76 -1.43 -11.02 -0.13
N THR A 77 -2.27 -11.51 0.80
CA THR A 77 -3.31 -12.50 0.48
C THR A 77 -4.72 -11.92 0.56
N GLY A 78 -4.87 -10.61 0.72
CA GLY A 78 -6.16 -9.95 0.86
C GLY A 78 -6.98 -9.82 -0.44
N GLY A 79 -6.47 -10.30 -1.57
CA GLY A 79 -7.18 -10.23 -2.85
C GLY A 79 -6.96 -8.94 -3.64
N LEU A 80 -6.14 -8.01 -3.15
CA LEU A 80 -5.77 -6.78 -3.87
C LEU A 80 -4.80 -7.06 -5.01
N SER A 81 -4.75 -6.15 -5.99
CA SER A 81 -3.79 -6.15 -7.10
C SER A 81 -2.85 -4.95 -7.06
N TYR A 82 -1.97 -4.83 -8.03
CA TYR A 82 -1.10 -3.66 -8.23
C TYR A 82 -1.52 -2.81 -9.45
N GLY A 83 -2.25 -3.40 -10.38
CA GLY A 83 -2.72 -2.75 -11.61
C GLY A 83 -1.70 -2.69 -12.77
N ILE A 84 -0.42 -2.94 -12.54
CA ILE A 84 0.64 -2.77 -13.56
C ILE A 84 1.40 -4.05 -13.92
N PHE A 85 1.27 -5.12 -13.14
CA PHE A 85 2.01 -6.36 -13.38
C PHE A 85 1.19 -7.46 -14.06
N ALA A 86 -0.13 -7.29 -14.15
CA ALA A 86 -1.03 -8.22 -14.77
C ALA A 86 -2.05 -7.48 -15.65
N GLN A 87 -2.81 -8.22 -16.45
CA GLN A 87 -3.81 -7.68 -17.37
C GLN A 87 -5.15 -8.38 -17.11
N SER A 88 -5.81 -7.99 -16.03
CA SER A 88 -7.20 -8.39 -15.75
C SER A 88 -8.11 -7.17 -15.77
N ALA A 89 -9.42 -7.38 -15.78
CA ALA A 89 -10.39 -6.28 -15.68
C ALA A 89 -10.18 -5.46 -14.39
N VAL A 90 -9.82 -6.12 -13.28
CA VAL A 90 -9.48 -5.45 -12.01
C VAL A 90 -8.22 -4.58 -12.15
N ASP A 91 -7.18 -5.09 -12.83
CA ASP A 91 -5.95 -4.30 -13.04
C ASP A 91 -6.22 -3.08 -13.92
N THR A 92 -7.08 -3.21 -14.92
CA THR A 92 -7.54 -2.08 -15.77
C THR A 92 -8.28 -1.05 -14.93
N ALA A 93 -9.19 -1.47 -14.05
CA ALA A 93 -9.92 -0.57 -13.16
C ALA A 93 -8.99 0.20 -12.21
N TYR A 94 -7.90 -0.41 -11.72
CA TYR A 94 -6.89 0.28 -10.91
C TYR A 94 -6.20 1.42 -11.68
N VAL A 95 -5.86 1.16 -12.95
CA VAL A 95 -5.25 2.18 -13.83
C VAL A 95 -6.25 3.31 -14.14
N GLU A 96 -7.50 2.96 -14.49
CA GLU A 96 -8.55 3.92 -14.79
C GLU A 96 -8.93 4.79 -13.59
N ALA A 97 -8.94 4.22 -12.38
CA ALA A 97 -9.13 4.96 -11.15
C ALA A 97 -7.93 5.84 -10.75
N GLY A 98 -6.82 5.75 -11.49
CA GLY A 98 -5.62 6.54 -11.24
C GLY A 98 -4.94 6.23 -9.90
N LEU A 99 -5.05 5.01 -9.39
CA LEU A 99 -4.53 4.64 -8.07
C LEU A 99 -3.02 4.84 -7.89
N LEU A 100 -2.26 4.95 -8.98
CA LEU A 100 -0.82 5.24 -8.91
C LEU A 100 -0.50 6.74 -9.03
N ASN A 101 -1.50 7.60 -8.88
CA ASN A 101 -1.30 9.06 -8.87
C ASN A 101 -0.65 9.48 -7.55
N ALA A 102 0.59 9.96 -7.63
CA ALA A 102 1.36 10.41 -6.47
C ALA A 102 0.79 11.65 -5.72
N ASN A 103 -0.26 12.29 -6.27
CA ASN A 103 -0.90 13.43 -5.63
C ASN A 103 -2.12 13.05 -4.78
N MET A 104 -2.51 11.77 -4.75
CA MET A 104 -3.57 11.28 -3.87
C MET A 104 -3.06 11.19 -2.43
N THR A 105 -3.89 11.63 -1.50
CA THR A 105 -3.70 11.28 -0.08
C THR A 105 -3.99 9.79 0.15
N ASN A 106 -3.48 9.21 1.24
CA ASN A 106 -3.75 7.83 1.59
C ASN A 106 -5.27 7.56 1.76
N ALA A 107 -6.02 8.52 2.32
CA ALA A 107 -7.47 8.43 2.45
C ALA A 107 -8.20 8.39 1.10
N GLU A 108 -7.84 9.29 0.17
CA GLU A 108 -8.39 9.31 -1.19
C GLU A 108 -8.07 8.02 -1.95
N PHE A 109 -6.84 7.53 -1.81
CA PHE A 109 -6.40 6.27 -2.39
C PHE A 109 -7.27 5.10 -1.91
N VAL A 110 -7.44 4.94 -0.58
CA VAL A 110 -8.22 3.83 -0.02
C VAL A 110 -9.71 3.97 -0.36
N ALA A 111 -10.25 5.19 -0.38
CA ALA A 111 -11.63 5.44 -0.80
C ALA A 111 -11.87 5.05 -2.26
N ALA A 112 -10.95 5.37 -3.16
CA ALA A 112 -11.03 4.97 -4.56
C ALA A 112 -10.86 3.45 -4.73
N LEU A 113 -9.91 2.85 -4.01
CA LEU A 113 -9.66 1.41 -4.01
C LEU A 113 -10.89 0.61 -3.54
N GLY A 114 -11.61 1.11 -2.53
CA GLY A 114 -12.82 0.50 -2.00
C GLY A 114 -14.00 0.42 -2.99
N GLN A 115 -13.92 1.10 -4.13
CA GLN A 115 -14.92 1.02 -5.20
C GLN A 115 -14.61 -0.06 -6.25
N ILE A 116 -13.45 -0.71 -6.14
CA ILE A 116 -13.00 -1.72 -7.10
C ILE A 116 -13.05 -3.10 -6.45
N PRO A 117 -13.56 -4.13 -7.14
CA PRO A 117 -13.61 -5.46 -6.54
C PRO A 117 -12.22 -6.03 -6.27
N LEU A 118 -12.12 -6.88 -5.27
CA LEU A 118 -10.95 -7.72 -5.05
C LEU A 118 -10.73 -8.63 -6.26
N LYS A 119 -9.50 -8.89 -6.61
CA LYS A 119 -9.14 -9.77 -7.73
C LYS A 119 -9.31 -11.25 -7.36
N HIS A 120 -9.17 -11.57 -6.08
CA HIS A 120 -9.28 -12.93 -5.54
C HIS A 120 -9.99 -12.90 -4.20
N GLN A 121 -10.58 -14.02 -3.82
CA GLN A 121 -11.11 -14.22 -2.48
C GLN A 121 -10.00 -14.01 -1.42
N PRO A 122 -10.26 -13.25 -0.34
CA PRO A 122 -9.30 -13.08 0.74
C PRO A 122 -8.77 -14.41 1.26
N GLY A 123 -7.48 -14.50 1.50
CA GLY A 123 -6.81 -15.72 1.95
C GLY A 123 -6.54 -16.77 0.89
N SER A 124 -7.14 -16.68 -0.31
CA SER A 124 -7.08 -17.75 -1.31
C SER A 124 -5.73 -17.90 -2.01
N ARG A 125 -5.01 -16.79 -2.21
CA ARG A 125 -3.69 -16.80 -2.86
C ARG A 125 -2.87 -15.56 -2.55
N TRP A 126 -1.58 -15.69 -2.69
CA TRP A 126 -0.65 -14.57 -2.62
C TRP A 126 -0.61 -13.82 -3.96
N GLU A 127 -0.75 -12.51 -3.91
CA GLU A 127 -0.53 -11.62 -5.05
C GLU A 127 0.10 -10.31 -4.59
N TYR A 128 1.25 -9.97 -5.15
CA TYR A 128 1.93 -8.70 -4.86
C TYR A 128 1.06 -7.51 -5.26
N SER A 129 0.78 -6.62 -4.34
CA SER A 129 -0.31 -5.66 -4.48
C SER A 129 -0.04 -4.32 -3.77
N VAL A 130 -0.98 -3.40 -3.90
CA VAL A 130 -1.01 -2.12 -3.17
C VAL A 130 -1.38 -2.28 -1.68
N SER A 131 -1.32 -3.50 -1.15
CA SER A 131 -1.63 -3.74 0.26
C SER A 131 -0.83 -2.87 1.23
N VAL A 132 0.41 -2.53 0.87
CA VAL A 132 1.28 -1.73 1.76
C VAL A 132 0.88 -0.26 1.76
N ASP A 133 0.31 0.23 0.68
CA ASP A 133 -0.26 1.59 0.61
C ASP A 133 -1.48 1.68 1.56
N VAL A 134 -2.35 0.66 1.56
CA VAL A 134 -3.46 0.54 2.53
C VAL A 134 -2.94 0.43 3.98
N GLN A 135 -1.83 -0.30 4.20
CA GLN A 135 -1.18 -0.38 5.51
C GLN A 135 -0.69 0.99 5.98
N GLY A 136 -0.16 1.84 5.08
CA GLY A 136 0.22 3.21 5.39
C GLY A 136 -0.96 4.01 5.93
N TYR A 137 -2.11 3.95 5.28
CA TYR A 137 -3.33 4.60 5.77
C TYR A 137 -3.82 4.00 7.10
N LEU A 138 -3.72 2.70 7.28
CA LEU A 138 -4.07 2.06 8.55
C LEU A 138 -3.19 2.56 9.69
N VAL A 139 -1.90 2.83 9.46
CA VAL A 139 -1.03 3.48 10.44
C VAL A 139 -1.56 4.87 10.82
N GLU A 140 -1.98 5.68 9.85
CA GLU A 140 -2.56 7.02 10.11
C GLU A 140 -3.80 6.93 10.98
N VAL A 141 -4.74 6.05 10.63
CA VAL A 141 -6.01 5.88 11.36
C VAL A 141 -5.77 5.39 12.79
N LEU A 142 -4.86 4.44 12.99
CA LEU A 142 -4.58 3.86 14.31
C LEU A 142 -3.77 4.77 15.23
N SER A 143 -2.89 5.58 14.66
CA SER A 143 -1.98 6.47 15.42
C SER A 143 -2.55 7.88 15.59
N GLY A 144 -3.39 8.34 14.67
CA GLY A 144 -3.82 9.75 14.58
C GLY A 144 -2.75 10.69 14.05
N MET A 145 -1.65 10.17 13.49
CA MET A 145 -0.54 10.92 12.91
C MET A 145 -0.54 10.73 11.38
N SER A 146 0.09 11.65 10.63
CA SER A 146 0.41 11.35 9.24
C SER A 146 1.38 10.16 9.16
N PHE A 147 1.35 9.40 8.06
CA PHE A 147 2.24 8.25 7.92
C PHE A 147 3.72 8.64 7.97
N GLY A 148 4.08 9.76 7.34
CA GLY A 148 5.44 10.28 7.37
C GLY A 148 5.89 10.68 8.79
N ASP A 149 5.06 11.44 9.52
CA ASP A 149 5.37 11.86 10.90
C ASP A 149 5.51 10.63 11.82
N PHE A 150 4.64 9.62 11.64
CA PHE A 150 4.73 8.40 12.43
C PHE A 150 6.06 7.66 12.19
N LEU A 151 6.46 7.51 10.93
CA LEU A 151 7.74 6.86 10.61
C LEU A 151 8.93 7.65 11.17
N ASP A 152 8.91 8.96 11.03
CA ASP A 152 9.97 9.83 11.54
C ASP A 152 10.09 9.71 13.06
N GLU A 153 9.00 9.96 13.80
CA GLU A 153 9.00 9.97 15.27
C GLU A 153 9.31 8.59 15.88
N ARG A 154 8.72 7.52 15.28
CA ARG A 154 8.71 6.20 15.90
C ARG A 154 9.80 5.26 15.40
N ILE A 155 10.42 5.56 14.26
CA ILE A 155 11.43 4.69 13.62
C ILE A 155 12.67 5.48 13.27
N PHE A 156 12.58 6.56 12.47
CA PHE A 156 13.75 7.18 11.90
C PHE A 156 14.57 7.97 12.94
N GLN A 157 13.92 8.80 13.75
CA GLN A 157 14.62 9.55 14.80
C GLN A 157 15.26 8.63 15.86
N PRO A 158 14.56 7.62 16.43
CA PRO A 158 15.16 6.71 17.41
C PRO A 158 16.35 5.90 16.86
N LEU A 159 16.37 5.66 15.54
CA LEU A 159 17.46 4.92 14.87
C LEU A 159 18.50 5.84 14.21
N GLU A 160 18.38 7.15 14.42
CA GLU A 160 19.28 8.18 13.84
C GLU A 160 19.35 8.11 12.30
N MET A 161 18.24 7.71 11.64
CA MET A 161 18.11 7.60 10.18
C MET A 161 17.81 8.98 9.56
N THR A 162 18.72 9.94 9.71
CA THR A 162 18.54 11.37 9.41
C THR A 162 18.39 11.70 7.91
N ASP A 163 18.62 10.73 7.04
CA ASP A 163 18.54 10.86 5.59
C ASP A 163 17.43 9.97 4.95
N THR A 164 16.51 9.46 5.80
CA THR A 164 15.39 8.63 5.35
C THR A 164 14.08 9.41 5.46
N ASP A 165 13.41 9.66 4.31
CA ASP A 165 12.19 10.43 4.23
C ASP A 165 11.45 10.10 2.93
N PHE A 166 10.21 10.57 2.77
CA PHE A 166 9.44 10.54 1.51
C PHE A 166 9.84 11.64 0.52
N HIS A 167 10.62 12.61 0.93
CA HIS A 167 11.15 13.65 0.07
C HIS A 167 12.63 13.91 0.37
N VAL A 168 13.33 14.51 -0.60
CA VAL A 168 14.72 14.94 -0.42
C VAL A 168 14.76 16.45 -0.31
N PRO A 169 15.17 17.01 0.83
CA PRO A 169 15.33 18.45 1.01
C PRO A 169 16.31 19.05 0.00
N GLU A 170 16.12 20.30 -0.40
CA GLU A 170 16.91 20.96 -1.42
C GLU A 170 18.42 20.96 -1.11
N GLU A 171 18.77 21.13 0.15
CA GLU A 171 20.15 21.14 0.63
C GLU A 171 20.84 19.76 0.54
N LYS A 172 20.07 18.67 0.42
CA LYS A 172 20.59 17.29 0.31
C LYS A 172 20.56 16.74 -1.12
N ILE A 173 20.01 17.49 -2.09
CA ILE A 173 19.76 16.99 -3.45
C ILE A 173 21.04 16.60 -4.18
N ASN A 174 22.16 17.21 -3.83
CA ASN A 174 23.48 16.89 -4.39
C ASN A 174 24.02 15.50 -4.00
N ARG A 175 23.44 14.91 -2.95
CA ARG A 175 23.76 13.54 -2.49
C ARG A 175 22.78 12.49 -3.04
N PHE A 176 21.73 12.93 -3.74
CA PHE A 176 20.67 12.05 -4.23
C PHE A 176 21.10 11.35 -5.52
N ALA A 177 21.11 10.03 -5.52
CA ALA A 177 21.55 9.23 -6.66
C ALA A 177 20.69 9.47 -7.90
N GLN A 178 21.35 9.68 -9.03
CA GLN A 178 20.70 9.70 -10.33
C GLN A 178 20.13 8.31 -10.66
N MET A 179 18.87 8.26 -11.05
CA MET A 179 18.24 7.05 -11.57
C MET A 179 18.47 6.98 -13.09
N TYR A 180 18.90 5.82 -13.55
CA TYR A 180 19.04 5.52 -14.97
C TYR A 180 18.00 4.47 -15.36
N VAL A 181 17.31 4.71 -16.46
CA VAL A 181 16.40 3.74 -17.07
C VAL A 181 17.11 3.20 -18.31
N TYR A 182 17.08 1.88 -18.50
CA TYR A 182 17.57 1.28 -19.73
C TYR A 182 16.66 1.73 -20.89
N GLY A 183 17.22 2.54 -21.80
CA GLY A 183 16.51 2.96 -23.00
C GLY A 183 16.53 1.81 -24.01
N SER A 184 15.36 1.44 -24.54
CA SER A 184 15.32 0.74 -25.82
C SER A 184 15.81 1.72 -26.88
N GLU A 185 16.92 1.41 -27.58
CA GLU A 185 17.30 2.07 -28.80
C GLU A 185 16.21 1.92 -29.88
#